data_11b08e79147b8a40e33b7b1aa6bfe271
#
_entry.id   11b08e79147b8a40e33b7b1aa6bfe271
#
_cell.length_a   1.000
_cell.length_b   1.000
_cell.length_c   1.000
_cell.angle_alpha   90.00
_cell.angle_beta   90.00
_cell.angle_gamma   90.00
#
_symmetry.space_group_name_H-M   'P 1'
#
loop_
_entity.id
_entity.type
_entity.pdbx_description
1 polymer ?
#
loop_
_entity_poly.entity_id
_entity_poly.type
_entity_poly.pdbx_seq_one_letter_code
_entity_poly.pdbx_strand_id
1 'polypeptide(L)'
;MRGLDPTSGEALAARLGAAGLLPSAQHERVRNIVASPLSGLDGEGYADTARWVRQLDALLCSQERAAGLSGRFLFALDDGRGDVRALDADVTLVAEPAGSVLLHLGGASAPALRIPRGADAVRAAWCTALAFLDAADGCAPEAAAGGRIWRVRDLPAPHRPSPADVAALAARHDVPTETVPHRPAPSAPAPPPAPGVLTGADGRVTLSVLLPLGQVGADAWERLADLAAGGDGELRVTPWRGVLVPGIAPDTGPGDGLPAEHLVTDPDSPWRDVGACTGRPGCAKSHADVRADAAAAVRGTATGSAQPIAPASARAGRPLPVYWSGCERRCGRPSGPHVQVTAGADGYRVTTATAATPGGTQDGTPQAGPDAAAPVTPVDELASAIARARASGTAADTPHPASGTPRAASGAARTDRQETPEHPEPGTLPAPHPAEPPR
;
A
#
# COMPACT_ATOMS: atom_id res chain seq x y z
N MET A 1 -11.57 9.72 9.53
CA MET A 1 -12.93 9.57 10.12
C MET A 1 -13.85 10.63 9.53
N ARG A 2 -15.12 10.32 9.33
CA ARG A 2 -16.14 11.24 8.81
C ARG A 2 -17.43 11.08 9.65
N GLY A 3 -18.26 12.12 9.71
CA GLY A 3 -19.51 12.08 10.48
C GLY A 3 -19.33 12.30 11.99
N LEU A 4 -18.19 12.85 12.40
CA LEU A 4 -18.00 13.29 13.77
C LEU A 4 -18.73 14.62 13.99
N ASP A 5 -19.26 14.81 15.20
CA ASP A 5 -19.72 16.11 15.64
C ASP A 5 -18.57 17.13 15.56
N PRO A 6 -18.82 18.37 15.09
CA PRO A 6 -17.77 19.40 14.99
C PRO A 6 -16.99 19.64 16.27
N THR A 7 -17.61 19.41 17.44
CA THR A 7 -16.99 19.57 18.77
C THR A 7 -16.17 18.38 19.23
N SER A 8 -16.27 17.23 18.55
CA SER A 8 -15.59 15.98 18.93
C SER A 8 -14.12 15.91 18.48
N GLY A 9 -13.69 16.82 17.61
CA GLY A 9 -12.36 16.77 16.98
C GLY A 9 -11.21 16.85 17.99
N GLU A 10 -11.30 17.74 18.95
CA GLU A 10 -10.28 17.94 19.98
C GLU A 10 -10.18 16.75 20.93
N ALA A 11 -11.31 16.24 21.40
CA ALA A 11 -11.36 15.06 22.27
C ALA A 11 -10.79 13.82 21.58
N LEU A 12 -11.05 13.66 20.27
CA LEU A 12 -10.46 12.58 19.48
C LEU A 12 -8.93 12.75 19.34
N ALA A 13 -8.47 13.96 19.01
CA ALA A 13 -7.05 14.24 18.87
C ALA A 13 -6.30 13.95 20.18
N ALA A 14 -6.88 14.34 21.32
CA ALA A 14 -6.30 14.04 22.64
C ALA A 14 -6.18 12.52 22.90
N ARG A 15 -7.22 11.73 22.54
CA ARG A 15 -7.18 10.25 22.67
C ARG A 15 -6.14 9.62 21.74
N LEU A 16 -6.06 10.08 20.50
CA LEU A 16 -5.07 9.60 19.53
C LEU A 16 -3.65 9.96 19.98
N GLY A 17 -3.45 11.16 20.53
CA GLY A 17 -2.17 11.57 21.11
C GLY A 17 -1.76 10.69 22.28
N ALA A 18 -2.70 10.42 23.22
CA ALA A 18 -2.46 9.54 24.37
C ALA A 18 -2.13 8.09 23.94
N ALA A 19 -2.68 7.63 22.80
CA ALA A 19 -2.39 6.33 22.21
C ALA A 19 -1.10 6.32 21.36
N GLY A 20 -0.32 7.40 21.28
CA GLY A 20 0.89 7.51 20.48
C GLY A 20 0.65 7.58 18.96
N LEU A 21 -0.60 7.72 18.51
CA LEU A 21 -0.96 7.79 17.09
C LEU A 21 -0.78 9.20 16.50
N LEU A 22 -0.61 10.21 17.34
CA LEU A 22 -0.27 11.59 16.96
C LEU A 22 0.99 12.05 17.72
N PRO A 23 2.17 11.53 17.40
CA PRO A 23 3.39 11.80 18.14
C PRO A 23 3.91 13.24 17.96
N SER A 24 3.46 13.94 16.91
CA SER A 24 3.88 15.32 16.64
C SER A 24 2.75 16.11 15.98
N ALA A 25 2.27 17.16 16.64
CA ALA A 25 1.21 18.03 16.13
C ALA A 25 1.60 18.75 14.83
N GLN A 26 2.90 19.05 14.66
CA GLN A 26 3.39 19.75 13.46
C GLN A 26 3.50 18.83 12.25
N HIS A 27 3.77 17.53 12.47
CA HIS A 27 4.10 16.56 11.42
C HIS A 27 2.98 15.56 11.13
N GLU A 28 1.81 15.65 11.76
CA GLU A 28 0.74 14.64 11.63
C GLU A 28 0.28 14.39 10.19
N ARG A 29 0.36 15.42 9.32
CA ARG A 29 -0.08 15.35 7.92
C ARG A 29 0.99 14.89 6.96
N VAL A 30 2.24 14.89 7.36
CA VAL A 30 3.38 14.68 6.46
C VAL A 30 4.05 13.32 6.64
N ARG A 31 3.56 12.51 7.56
CA ARG A 31 4.03 11.17 7.87
C ARG A 31 3.40 10.08 6.98
N ASN A 32 3.29 10.36 5.68
CA ASN A 32 2.68 9.42 4.73
C ASN A 32 3.72 8.43 4.23
N ILE A 33 3.85 7.34 4.94
CA ILE A 33 4.80 6.26 4.64
C ILE A 33 4.02 4.99 4.37
N VAL A 34 4.27 4.36 3.23
CA VAL A 34 3.78 3.03 2.89
C VAL A 34 4.97 2.09 2.74
N ALA A 35 4.83 0.86 3.19
CA ALA A 35 5.89 -0.14 3.13
C ALA A 35 5.35 -1.51 2.73
N SER A 36 6.22 -2.38 2.22
CA SER A 36 5.89 -3.79 1.94
C SER A 36 5.36 -4.46 3.21
N PRO A 37 4.06 -4.79 3.28
CA PRO A 37 3.45 -5.21 4.54
C PRO A 37 3.89 -6.60 5.00
N LEU A 38 4.31 -7.48 4.07
CA LEU A 38 4.83 -8.82 4.38
C LEU A 38 6.34 -8.83 4.69
N SER A 39 7.00 -7.68 4.64
CA SER A 39 8.43 -7.60 4.95
C SER A 39 8.77 -8.21 6.31
N GLY A 40 9.69 -9.17 6.31
CA GLY A 40 10.11 -9.90 7.51
C GLY A 40 9.10 -10.92 8.05
N LEU A 41 8.02 -11.24 7.31
CA LEU A 41 6.99 -12.21 7.74
C LEU A 41 6.98 -13.50 6.93
N ASP A 42 7.31 -13.45 5.65
CA ASP A 42 7.21 -14.58 4.72
C ASP A 42 8.57 -15.11 4.24
N GLY A 43 9.65 -14.50 4.68
CA GLY A 43 11.01 -14.85 4.25
C GLY A 43 11.41 -14.30 2.88
N GLU A 44 10.50 -13.59 2.22
CA GLU A 44 10.75 -12.90 0.96
C GLU A 44 11.29 -11.48 1.21
N GLY A 45 11.87 -10.89 0.15
CA GLY A 45 12.44 -9.52 0.23
C GLY A 45 13.87 -9.50 0.73
N TYR A 46 14.47 -8.30 0.71
CA TYR A 46 15.90 -8.08 0.98
C TYR A 46 16.16 -7.12 2.15
N ALA A 47 15.11 -6.56 2.75
CA ALA A 47 15.23 -5.63 3.87
C ALA A 47 14.02 -5.69 4.82
N ASP A 48 14.25 -5.34 6.09
CA ASP A 48 13.20 -5.08 7.07
C ASP A 48 12.66 -3.66 6.90
N THR A 49 11.61 -3.51 6.09
CA THR A 49 10.98 -2.21 5.86
C THR A 49 10.23 -1.69 7.08
N ALA A 50 9.78 -2.53 8.01
CA ALA A 50 9.15 -2.08 9.25
C ALA A 50 10.13 -1.27 10.11
N ARG A 51 11.40 -1.65 10.11
CA ARG A 51 12.47 -0.87 10.73
C ARG A 51 12.66 0.48 10.02
N TRP A 52 12.66 0.48 8.70
CA TRP A 52 12.79 1.74 7.92
C TRP A 52 11.61 2.68 8.19
N VAL A 53 10.38 2.17 8.29
CA VAL A 53 9.19 2.96 8.63
C VAL A 53 9.40 3.69 9.95
N ARG A 54 9.78 2.96 11.02
CA ARG A 54 10.02 3.57 12.34
C ARG A 54 11.14 4.61 12.32
N GLN A 55 12.23 4.33 11.61
CA GLN A 55 13.36 5.25 11.48
C GLN A 55 13.00 6.51 10.69
N LEU A 56 12.27 6.36 9.57
CA LEU A 56 11.86 7.49 8.74
C LEU A 56 10.83 8.35 9.47
N ASP A 57 9.88 7.74 10.16
CA ASP A 57 8.88 8.43 10.96
C ASP A 57 9.52 9.28 12.06
N ALA A 58 10.46 8.70 12.83
CA ALA A 58 11.21 9.40 13.85
C ALA A 58 12.07 10.54 13.24
N LEU A 59 12.71 10.29 12.10
CA LEU A 59 13.51 11.30 11.40
C LEU A 59 12.65 12.47 10.93
N LEU A 60 11.52 12.21 10.27
CA LEU A 60 10.59 13.26 9.84
C LEU A 60 10.08 14.09 11.01
N CYS A 61 9.70 13.47 12.12
CA CYS A 61 9.24 14.16 13.32
C CYS A 61 10.33 15.02 14.00
N SER A 62 11.61 14.70 13.78
CA SER A 62 12.74 15.47 14.32
C SER A 62 13.17 16.65 13.44
N GLN A 63 12.65 16.73 12.20
CA GLN A 63 13.09 17.75 11.23
C GLN A 63 12.01 18.81 11.05
N GLU A 64 12.27 20.05 11.49
CA GLU A 64 11.33 21.17 11.34
C GLU A 64 10.93 21.38 9.85
N ARG A 65 11.89 21.26 8.93
CA ARG A 65 11.64 21.37 7.49
C ARG A 65 10.64 20.35 6.97
N ALA A 66 10.49 19.19 7.61
CA ALA A 66 9.55 18.16 7.17
C ALA A 66 8.09 18.62 7.28
N ALA A 67 7.78 19.54 8.21
CA ALA A 67 6.45 20.12 8.33
C ALA A 67 6.00 20.91 7.06
N GLY A 68 6.95 21.30 6.23
CA GLY A 68 6.70 21.93 4.92
C GLY A 68 6.22 20.97 3.83
N LEU A 69 6.35 19.66 4.03
CA LEU A 69 5.80 18.67 3.10
C LEU A 69 4.28 18.75 3.04
N SER A 70 3.72 18.38 1.91
CA SER A 70 2.26 18.32 1.79
C SER A 70 1.71 17.02 2.37
N GLY A 71 0.46 17.03 2.84
CA GLY A 71 -0.26 15.80 3.22
C GLY A 71 -0.52 14.83 2.06
N ARG A 72 -0.03 15.09 0.86
CA ARG A 72 -0.07 14.22 -0.31
C ARG A 72 1.30 13.67 -0.70
N PHE A 73 2.38 14.23 -0.13
CA PHE A 73 3.72 13.71 -0.37
C PHE A 73 3.83 12.31 0.23
N LEU A 74 4.23 11.34 -0.58
CA LEU A 74 4.22 9.92 -0.21
C LEU A 74 5.61 9.31 -0.30
N PHE A 75 5.99 8.58 0.75
CA PHE A 75 7.16 7.71 0.76
C PHE A 75 6.72 6.25 0.58
N ALA A 76 7.38 5.50 -0.31
CA ALA A 76 7.20 4.07 -0.47
C ALA A 76 8.50 3.31 -0.16
N LEU A 77 8.41 2.33 0.72
CA LEU A 77 9.54 1.52 1.19
C LEU A 77 9.31 0.07 0.75
N ASP A 78 9.91 -0.32 -0.35
CA ASP A 78 9.77 -1.63 -0.97
C ASP A 78 10.91 -2.54 -0.52
N ASP A 79 10.59 -3.72 0.00
CA ASP A 79 11.60 -4.68 0.44
C ASP A 79 12.26 -5.45 -0.71
N GLY A 80 11.97 -5.07 -1.95
CA GLY A 80 12.49 -5.68 -3.17
C GLY A 80 11.50 -6.56 -3.90
N ARG A 81 10.31 -6.84 -3.32
CA ARG A 81 9.24 -7.62 -3.98
C ARG A 81 8.46 -6.84 -5.03
N GLY A 82 8.44 -5.50 -4.97
CA GLY A 82 7.81 -4.64 -5.96
C GLY A 82 6.33 -4.35 -5.72
N ASP A 83 5.79 -4.65 -4.54
CA ASP A 83 4.37 -4.50 -4.21
C ASP A 83 3.96 -3.04 -3.99
N VAL A 84 4.76 -2.24 -3.28
CA VAL A 84 4.48 -0.82 -3.03
C VAL A 84 5.15 0.13 -4.04
N ARG A 85 6.10 -0.36 -4.81
CA ARG A 85 6.79 0.42 -5.85
C ARG A 85 5.84 1.04 -6.87
N ALA A 86 4.73 0.37 -7.17
CA ALA A 86 3.74 0.81 -8.16
C ALA A 86 2.76 1.89 -7.64
N LEU A 87 2.86 2.31 -6.39
CA LEU A 87 1.92 3.27 -5.79
C LEU A 87 2.18 4.75 -6.20
N ASP A 88 3.09 4.97 -7.15
CA ASP A 88 3.43 6.32 -7.66
C ASP A 88 3.78 7.30 -6.52
N ALA A 89 4.65 6.86 -5.60
CA ALA A 89 5.13 7.66 -4.50
C ALA A 89 6.11 8.76 -4.97
N ASP A 90 6.28 9.79 -4.16
CA ASP A 90 7.23 10.88 -4.45
C ASP A 90 8.67 10.45 -4.19
N VAL A 91 8.88 9.64 -3.15
CA VAL A 91 10.15 9.01 -2.84
C VAL A 91 9.93 7.50 -2.72
N THR A 92 10.66 6.72 -3.48
CA THR A 92 10.59 5.25 -3.41
C THR A 92 11.95 4.67 -3.11
N LEU A 93 12.05 3.89 -2.03
CA LEU A 93 13.19 3.03 -1.73
C LEU A 93 12.85 1.60 -2.15
N VAL A 94 13.75 0.94 -2.87
CA VAL A 94 13.61 -0.47 -3.27
C VAL A 94 14.85 -1.21 -2.82
N ALA A 95 14.69 -2.15 -1.89
CA ALA A 95 15.80 -2.99 -1.45
C ALA A 95 16.31 -3.88 -2.58
N GLU A 96 17.62 -4.04 -2.65
CA GLU A 96 18.29 -4.93 -3.60
C GLU A 96 18.96 -6.10 -2.87
N PRO A 97 19.22 -7.23 -3.56
CA PRO A 97 20.14 -8.25 -3.06
C PRO A 97 21.46 -7.62 -2.64
N ALA A 98 22.16 -8.19 -1.68
CA ALA A 98 23.44 -7.68 -1.14
C ALA A 98 23.34 -6.39 -0.29
N GLY A 99 22.14 -5.92 0.05
CA GLY A 99 21.92 -4.88 1.04
C GLY A 99 22.06 -3.44 0.54
N SER A 100 22.18 -3.23 -0.77
CA SER A 100 22.02 -1.91 -1.38
C SER A 100 20.54 -1.56 -1.56
N VAL A 101 20.26 -0.29 -1.88
CA VAL A 101 18.89 0.22 -2.06
C VAL A 101 18.83 1.13 -3.28
N LEU A 102 17.84 0.95 -4.13
CA LEU A 102 17.53 1.93 -5.18
C LEU A 102 16.62 3.01 -4.61
N LEU A 103 16.95 4.25 -4.91
CA LEU A 103 16.20 5.44 -4.55
C LEU A 103 15.67 6.13 -5.80
N HIS A 104 14.36 6.29 -5.88
CA HIS A 104 13.68 7.02 -6.96
C HIS A 104 13.01 8.28 -6.42
N LEU A 105 13.04 9.37 -7.20
CA LEU A 105 12.29 10.59 -6.96
C LEU A 105 11.28 10.78 -8.08
N GLY A 106 9.97 10.86 -7.73
CA GLY A 106 8.91 11.14 -8.70
C GLY A 106 8.39 9.92 -9.46
N GLY A 107 8.36 8.77 -8.82
CA GLY A 107 7.76 7.54 -9.34
C GLY A 107 8.78 6.48 -9.75
N ALA A 108 8.30 5.23 -9.86
CA ALA A 108 9.14 4.05 -10.07
C ALA A 108 9.85 3.99 -11.43
N SER A 109 9.40 4.79 -12.39
CA SER A 109 10.03 4.89 -13.72
C SER A 109 11.04 6.05 -13.82
N ALA A 110 11.21 6.83 -12.74
CA ALA A 110 12.21 7.90 -12.72
C ALA A 110 13.63 7.31 -12.65
N PRO A 111 14.65 8.05 -13.12
CA PRO A 111 16.03 7.69 -12.89
C PRO A 111 16.31 7.45 -11.40
N ALA A 112 17.16 6.49 -11.09
CA ALA A 112 17.45 6.10 -9.71
C ALA A 112 18.89 6.43 -9.31
N LEU A 113 19.09 6.57 -8.00
CA LEU A 113 20.39 6.46 -7.34
C LEU A 113 20.46 5.14 -6.59
N ARG A 114 21.64 4.55 -6.51
CA ARG A 114 21.89 3.43 -5.60
C ARG A 114 22.51 3.96 -4.32
N ILE A 115 21.99 3.48 -3.20
CA ILE A 115 22.53 3.68 -1.87
C ILE A 115 23.27 2.39 -1.51
N PRO A 116 24.60 2.39 -1.44
CA PRO A 116 25.39 1.17 -1.29
C PRO A 116 25.12 0.43 0.02
N ARG A 117 24.71 1.14 1.06
CA ARG A 117 24.42 0.58 2.39
C ARG A 117 22.97 0.86 2.78
N GLY A 118 22.18 -0.17 2.99
CA GLY A 118 20.78 -0.05 3.42
C GLY A 118 20.58 0.73 4.74
N ALA A 119 21.61 0.82 5.58
CA ALA A 119 21.58 1.65 6.79
C ALA A 119 21.44 3.14 6.49
N ASP A 120 21.86 3.60 5.32
CA ASP A 120 21.77 4.99 4.88
C ASP A 120 20.46 5.31 4.13
N ALA A 121 19.64 4.31 3.83
CA ALA A 121 18.46 4.44 2.99
C ALA A 121 17.46 5.49 3.51
N VAL A 122 17.18 5.50 4.80
CA VAL A 122 16.25 6.45 5.44
C VAL A 122 16.78 7.89 5.36
N ARG A 123 18.09 8.08 5.56
CA ARG A 123 18.73 9.40 5.42
C ARG A 123 18.68 9.87 3.97
N ALA A 124 18.91 8.96 3.02
CA ALA A 124 18.79 9.24 1.59
C ALA A 124 17.37 9.67 1.20
N ALA A 125 16.34 8.99 1.72
CA ALA A 125 14.94 9.37 1.49
C ALA A 125 14.64 10.78 2.02
N TRP A 126 15.18 11.13 3.19
CA TRP A 126 15.05 12.49 3.72
C TRP A 126 15.77 13.53 2.86
N CYS A 127 17.01 13.27 2.43
CA CYS A 127 17.72 14.18 1.52
C CYS A 127 16.93 14.40 0.22
N THR A 128 16.25 13.35 -0.27
CA THR A 128 15.40 13.45 -1.46
C THR A 128 14.18 14.34 -1.23
N ALA A 129 13.54 14.22 -0.05
CA ALA A 129 12.43 15.10 0.32
C ALA A 129 12.89 16.56 0.51
N LEU A 130 14.10 16.79 1.05
CA LEU A 130 14.71 18.12 1.13
C LEU A 130 14.93 18.72 -0.27
N ALA A 131 15.47 17.94 -1.22
CA ALA A 131 15.65 18.41 -2.59
C ALA A 131 14.32 18.84 -3.24
N PHE A 132 13.24 18.12 -2.95
CA PHE A 132 11.90 18.52 -3.37
C PHE A 132 11.46 19.83 -2.71
N LEU A 133 11.64 19.99 -1.40
CA LEU A 133 11.26 21.22 -0.68
C LEU A 133 12.03 22.42 -1.19
N ASP A 134 13.35 22.30 -1.40
CA ASP A 134 14.17 23.37 -1.94
C ASP A 134 13.74 23.78 -3.35
N ALA A 135 13.39 22.79 -4.19
CA ALA A 135 12.86 23.05 -5.52
C ALA A 135 11.47 23.71 -5.49
N ALA A 136 10.61 23.30 -4.56
CA ALA A 136 9.28 23.87 -4.40
C ALA A 136 9.33 25.32 -3.91
N ASP A 137 10.25 25.63 -2.96
CA ASP A 137 10.48 27.00 -2.49
C ASP A 137 11.01 27.90 -3.61
N GLY A 138 11.89 27.38 -4.47
CA GLY A 138 12.39 28.09 -5.63
C GLY A 138 11.33 28.39 -6.70
N CYS A 139 10.23 27.65 -6.70
CA CYS A 139 9.11 27.85 -7.64
C CYS A 139 7.97 28.73 -7.08
N ALA A 140 8.05 29.16 -5.83
CA ALA A 140 6.93 29.84 -5.15
C ALA A 140 6.31 31.03 -5.92
N PRO A 141 7.06 31.91 -6.58
CA PRO A 141 6.48 33.02 -7.37
C PRO A 141 5.67 32.55 -8.59
N GLU A 142 6.11 31.49 -9.24
CA GLU A 142 5.48 30.94 -10.46
C GLU A 142 4.32 30.01 -10.11
N ALA A 143 4.41 29.28 -9.01
CA ALA A 143 3.36 28.40 -8.52
C ALA A 143 2.10 29.17 -8.07
N ALA A 144 2.25 30.41 -7.61
CA ALA A 144 1.13 31.27 -7.28
C ALA A 144 0.23 31.58 -8.50
N ALA A 145 0.78 31.49 -9.71
CA ALA A 145 0.04 31.67 -10.95
C ALA A 145 -0.57 30.35 -11.49
N GLY A 146 -0.04 29.18 -11.10
CA GLY A 146 -0.40 27.88 -11.69
C GLY A 146 -1.01 26.85 -10.74
N GLY A 147 -1.01 27.08 -9.43
CA GLY A 147 -1.50 26.11 -8.45
C GLY A 147 -0.47 25.74 -7.38
N ARG A 148 -0.90 24.94 -6.41
CA ARG A 148 -0.09 24.57 -5.25
C ARG A 148 0.76 23.33 -5.56
N ILE A 149 2.06 23.39 -5.31
CA ILE A 149 2.99 22.25 -5.45
C ILE A 149 2.82 21.34 -4.22
N TRP A 150 2.31 20.14 -4.41
CA TRP A 150 2.03 19.21 -3.35
C TRP A 150 2.85 17.92 -3.47
N ARG A 151 3.26 17.59 -4.70
CA ARG A 151 3.99 16.38 -5.07
C ARG A 151 5.10 16.70 -6.06
N VAL A 152 6.07 15.81 -6.20
CA VAL A 152 7.17 15.96 -7.17
C VAL A 152 6.65 16.17 -8.60
N ARG A 153 5.58 15.49 -8.98
CA ARG A 153 4.97 15.61 -10.32
C ARG A 153 4.35 17.00 -10.60
N ASP A 154 4.00 17.74 -9.54
CA ASP A 154 3.42 19.10 -9.67
C ASP A 154 4.49 20.15 -9.94
N LEU A 155 5.77 19.83 -9.73
CA LEU A 155 6.88 20.70 -10.10
C LEU A 155 6.95 20.86 -11.62
N PRO A 156 7.12 22.09 -12.13
CA PRO A 156 7.46 22.31 -13.54
C PRO A 156 8.73 21.52 -13.91
N ALA A 157 8.77 20.98 -15.13
CA ALA A 157 9.87 20.09 -15.53
C ALA A 157 11.28 20.66 -15.31
N PRO A 158 11.55 21.96 -15.57
CA PRO A 158 12.88 22.55 -15.34
C PRO A 158 13.29 22.62 -13.86
N HIS A 159 12.32 22.59 -12.93
CA HIS A 159 12.55 22.69 -11.49
C HIS A 159 12.55 21.34 -10.77
N ARG A 160 12.30 20.24 -11.48
CA ARG A 160 12.34 18.91 -10.88
C ARG A 160 13.78 18.54 -10.53
N PRO A 161 14.07 18.17 -9.26
CA PRO A 161 15.42 17.76 -8.90
C PRO A 161 15.88 16.56 -9.73
N SER A 162 17.06 16.66 -10.27
CA SER A 162 17.71 15.54 -10.97
C SER A 162 18.35 14.57 -9.95
N PRO A 163 18.71 13.35 -10.37
CA PRO A 163 19.53 12.47 -9.53
C PRO A 163 20.85 13.12 -9.05
N ALA A 164 21.45 13.99 -9.86
CA ALA A 164 22.67 14.70 -9.48
C ALA A 164 22.43 15.70 -8.34
N ASP A 165 21.29 16.41 -8.36
CA ASP A 165 20.93 17.34 -7.27
C ASP A 165 20.69 16.60 -5.96
N VAL A 166 19.99 15.47 -6.02
CA VAL A 166 19.77 14.59 -4.86
C VAL A 166 21.10 14.04 -4.35
N ALA A 167 22.01 13.58 -5.24
CA ALA A 167 23.31 13.06 -4.86
C ALA A 167 24.19 14.13 -4.20
N ALA A 168 24.19 15.36 -4.74
CA ALA A 168 24.92 16.48 -4.17
C ALA A 168 24.40 16.84 -2.76
N LEU A 169 23.08 16.80 -2.55
CA LEU A 169 22.49 17.02 -1.25
C LEU A 169 22.80 15.87 -0.28
N ALA A 170 22.68 14.62 -0.71
CA ALA A 170 23.03 13.45 0.05
C ALA A 170 24.50 13.47 0.53
N ALA A 171 25.42 13.88 -0.34
CA ALA A 171 26.83 14.02 0.01
C ALA A 171 27.07 15.05 1.12
N ARG A 172 26.31 16.15 1.16
CA ARG A 172 26.38 17.15 2.27
C ARG A 172 25.90 16.58 3.61
N HIS A 173 25.16 15.50 3.59
CA HIS A 173 24.65 14.79 4.75
C HIS A 173 25.39 13.46 5.01
N ASP A 174 26.57 13.26 4.43
CA ASP A 174 27.38 12.06 4.54
C ASP A 174 26.66 10.76 4.14
N VAL A 175 25.81 10.85 3.10
CA VAL A 175 25.12 9.71 2.52
C VAL A 175 25.75 9.38 1.15
N PRO A 176 26.45 8.27 1.03
CA PRO A 176 27.05 7.85 -0.24
C PRO A 176 25.98 7.44 -1.24
N THR A 177 26.14 7.85 -2.49
CA THR A 177 25.23 7.51 -3.58
C THR A 177 26.01 7.14 -4.84
N GLU A 178 25.44 6.25 -5.66
CA GLU A 178 25.95 5.87 -6.96
C GLU A 178 24.92 6.13 -8.04
N THR A 179 25.30 6.70 -9.16
CA THR A 179 24.42 6.83 -10.32
C THR A 179 24.24 5.47 -10.97
N VAL A 180 22.99 5.05 -11.20
CA VAL A 180 22.70 3.81 -11.91
C VAL A 180 22.03 4.10 -13.25
N PRO A 181 22.32 3.29 -14.29
CA PRO A 181 21.60 3.39 -15.54
C PRO A 181 20.10 3.25 -15.32
N HIS A 182 19.32 4.04 -16.07
CA HIS A 182 17.87 3.90 -16.03
C HIS A 182 17.48 2.46 -16.40
N ARG A 183 16.78 1.79 -15.48
CA ARG A 183 16.23 0.46 -15.70
C ARG A 183 14.72 0.56 -15.69
N PRO A 184 14.04 0.11 -16.75
CA PRO A 184 12.59 0.08 -16.76
C PRO A 184 12.07 -0.67 -15.53
N ALA A 185 10.98 -0.16 -14.96
CA ALA A 185 10.29 -0.88 -13.90
C ALA A 185 9.86 -2.27 -14.42
N PRO A 186 9.80 -3.30 -13.57
CA PRO A 186 9.20 -4.57 -13.94
C PRO A 186 7.81 -4.34 -14.56
N SER A 187 7.47 -5.11 -15.58
CA SER A 187 6.25 -4.93 -16.36
C SER A 187 4.95 -5.11 -15.56
N ALA A 188 5.00 -5.79 -14.42
CA ALA A 188 3.86 -5.93 -13.53
C ALA A 188 4.29 -5.76 -12.06
N PRO A 189 3.51 -5.01 -11.25
CA PRO A 189 3.73 -4.95 -9.81
C PRO A 189 3.41 -6.31 -9.17
N ALA A 190 4.05 -6.63 -8.04
CA ALA A 190 3.65 -7.77 -7.24
C ALA A 190 2.21 -7.57 -6.71
N PRO A 191 1.41 -8.63 -6.65
CA PRO A 191 0.03 -8.54 -6.17
C PRO A 191 0.01 -8.22 -4.67
N PRO A 192 -1.08 -7.59 -4.19
CA PRO A 192 -1.30 -7.44 -2.75
C PRO A 192 -1.38 -8.80 -2.05
N PRO A 193 -1.09 -8.85 -0.73
CA PRO A 193 -1.26 -10.07 0.06
C PRO A 193 -2.67 -10.64 -0.11
N ALA A 194 -2.77 -11.94 -0.43
CA ALA A 194 -4.06 -12.61 -0.52
C ALA A 194 -4.64 -12.78 0.89
N PRO A 195 -5.97 -12.68 1.07
CA PRO A 195 -6.60 -13.06 2.33
C PRO A 195 -6.34 -14.53 2.65
N GLY A 196 -6.22 -14.84 3.92
CA GLY A 196 -5.97 -16.21 4.38
C GLY A 196 -4.77 -16.32 5.31
N VAL A 197 -4.37 -17.55 5.61
CA VAL A 197 -3.21 -17.85 6.43
C VAL A 197 -1.96 -17.89 5.54
N LEU A 198 -0.95 -17.13 5.93
CA LEU A 198 0.36 -17.10 5.30
C LEU A 198 1.38 -17.69 6.27
N THR A 199 2.17 -18.66 5.81
CA THR A 199 3.22 -19.28 6.63
C THR A 199 4.58 -18.84 6.10
N GLY A 200 5.37 -18.21 6.97
CA GLY A 200 6.73 -17.83 6.67
C GLY A 200 7.69 -19.02 6.60
N ALA A 201 8.87 -18.80 6.03
CA ALA A 201 9.90 -19.84 5.93
C ALA A 201 10.40 -20.34 7.30
N ASP A 202 10.28 -19.51 8.33
CA ASP A 202 10.61 -19.82 9.73
C ASP A 202 9.47 -20.51 10.48
N GLY A 203 8.35 -20.80 9.80
CA GLY A 203 7.17 -21.43 10.40
C GLY A 203 6.24 -20.46 11.13
N ARG A 204 6.56 -19.15 11.18
CA ARG A 204 5.66 -18.12 11.73
C ARG A 204 4.42 -17.98 10.86
N VAL A 205 3.30 -17.80 11.51
CA VAL A 205 2.00 -17.69 10.84
C VAL A 205 1.49 -16.24 10.90
N THR A 206 1.04 -15.74 9.77
CA THR A 206 0.43 -14.42 9.63
C THR A 206 -0.96 -14.57 9.04
N LEU A 207 -1.96 -14.01 9.69
CA LEU A 207 -3.30 -13.93 9.12
C LEU A 207 -3.43 -12.67 8.27
N SER A 208 -3.80 -12.84 7.01
CA SER A 208 -4.14 -11.75 6.10
C SER A 208 -5.66 -11.62 6.00
N VAL A 209 -6.17 -10.47 6.37
CA VAL A 209 -7.61 -10.18 6.41
C VAL A 209 -7.94 -9.05 5.44
N LEU A 210 -8.90 -9.27 4.55
CA LEU A 210 -9.46 -8.22 3.71
C LEU A 210 -10.67 -7.57 4.41
N LEU A 211 -10.69 -6.26 4.46
CA LEU A 211 -11.80 -5.46 4.97
C LEU A 211 -12.74 -5.11 3.82
N PRO A 212 -13.97 -5.63 3.78
CA PRO A 212 -14.94 -5.28 2.74
C PRO A 212 -15.08 -3.77 2.57
N LEU A 213 -14.86 -3.28 1.35
CA LEU A 213 -14.87 -1.85 0.99
C LEU A 213 -13.94 -0.96 1.84
N GLY A 214 -12.96 -1.55 2.55
CA GLY A 214 -12.04 -0.83 3.43
C GLY A 214 -12.70 -0.31 4.70
N GLN A 215 -13.74 -0.96 5.20
CA GLN A 215 -14.43 -0.61 6.45
C GLN A 215 -14.34 -1.77 7.43
N VAL A 216 -14.24 -1.39 8.71
CA VAL A 216 -14.27 -2.32 9.83
C VAL A 216 -15.06 -1.68 10.97
N GLY A 217 -15.96 -2.43 11.60
CA GLY A 217 -16.64 -2.02 12.80
C GLY A 217 -15.76 -2.13 14.04
N ALA A 218 -16.15 -1.47 15.13
CA ALA A 218 -15.36 -1.48 16.38
C ALA A 218 -15.17 -2.91 16.91
N ASP A 219 -16.23 -3.69 16.98
CA ASP A 219 -16.18 -5.08 17.49
C ASP A 219 -15.23 -5.96 16.66
N ALA A 220 -15.27 -5.83 15.33
CA ALA A 220 -14.36 -6.57 14.45
C ALA A 220 -12.91 -6.09 14.59
N TRP A 221 -12.70 -4.80 14.82
CA TRP A 221 -11.37 -4.25 15.10
C TRP A 221 -10.81 -4.74 16.43
N GLU A 222 -11.64 -4.78 17.48
CA GLU A 222 -11.26 -5.33 18.79
C GLU A 222 -10.85 -6.80 18.68
N ARG A 223 -11.57 -7.62 17.90
CA ARG A 223 -11.18 -9.00 17.62
C ARG A 223 -9.81 -9.11 16.95
N LEU A 224 -9.51 -8.24 15.99
CA LEU A 224 -8.17 -8.20 15.37
C LEU A 224 -7.10 -7.79 16.39
N ALA A 225 -7.41 -6.86 17.27
CA ALA A 225 -6.50 -6.42 18.33
C ALA A 225 -6.25 -7.54 19.36
N ASP A 226 -7.28 -8.31 19.74
CA ASP A 226 -7.16 -9.46 20.63
C ASP A 226 -6.27 -10.55 20.02
N LEU A 227 -6.46 -10.84 18.72
CA LEU A 227 -5.60 -11.80 18.00
C LEU A 227 -4.15 -11.30 17.96
N ALA A 228 -3.94 -10.03 17.68
CA ALA A 228 -2.60 -9.45 17.67
C ALA A 228 -1.94 -9.52 19.06
N ALA A 229 -2.69 -9.25 20.13
CA ALA A 229 -2.19 -9.34 21.50
C ALA A 229 -1.78 -10.77 21.89
N GLY A 230 -2.43 -11.79 21.31
CA GLY A 230 -2.04 -13.19 21.45
C GLY A 230 -0.85 -13.63 20.59
N GLY A 231 -0.44 -12.80 19.63
CA GLY A 231 0.66 -13.01 18.70
C GLY A 231 1.82 -12.04 18.95
N ASP A 232 2.27 -11.36 17.89
CA ASP A 232 3.40 -10.42 17.95
C ASP A 232 3.04 -9.05 18.56
N GLY A 233 1.78 -8.78 18.91
CA GLY A 233 1.31 -7.50 19.40
C GLY A 233 1.23 -6.42 18.31
N GLU A 234 1.22 -6.80 17.04
CA GLU A 234 1.28 -5.89 15.90
C GLU A 234 0.12 -6.14 14.94
N LEU A 235 -0.43 -5.04 14.41
CA LEU A 235 -1.33 -5.02 13.26
C LEU A 235 -0.70 -4.20 12.14
N ARG A 236 -0.64 -4.73 10.90
CA ARG A 236 -0.18 -3.98 9.74
C ARG A 236 -1.34 -3.69 8.81
N VAL A 237 -1.74 -2.43 8.73
CA VAL A 237 -2.76 -1.97 7.79
C VAL A 237 -2.13 -1.82 6.41
N THR A 238 -2.73 -2.43 5.40
CA THR A 238 -2.21 -2.41 4.04
C THR A 238 -2.90 -1.34 3.18
N PRO A 239 -2.25 -0.82 2.11
CA PRO A 239 -2.89 0.13 1.20
C PRO A 239 -4.02 -0.52 0.36
N TRP A 240 -4.19 -1.83 0.41
CA TRP A 240 -5.17 -2.60 -0.34
C TRP A 240 -6.37 -3.04 0.49
N ARG A 241 -6.77 -2.24 1.48
CA ARG A 241 -7.93 -2.50 2.34
C ARG A 241 -7.81 -3.79 3.16
N GLY A 242 -6.61 -4.16 3.52
CA GLY A 242 -6.32 -5.36 4.32
C GLY A 242 -5.63 -5.02 5.62
N VAL A 243 -5.63 -6.01 6.51
CA VAL A 243 -4.86 -6.01 7.77
C VAL A 243 -4.13 -7.33 7.87
N LEU A 244 -2.85 -7.27 8.24
CA LEU A 244 -2.08 -8.46 8.60
C LEU A 244 -1.97 -8.54 10.12
N VAL A 245 -2.11 -9.75 10.64
CA VAL A 245 -1.93 -10.10 12.06
C VAL A 245 -0.79 -11.11 12.16
N PRO A 246 0.45 -10.65 12.42
CA PRO A 246 1.61 -11.51 12.52
C PRO A 246 1.62 -12.34 13.83
N GLY A 247 2.27 -13.50 13.79
CA GLY A 247 2.57 -14.30 14.97
C GLY A 247 1.38 -15.01 15.59
N ILE A 248 0.28 -15.21 14.83
CA ILE A 248 -0.84 -16.01 15.36
C ILE A 248 -0.44 -17.46 15.58
N ALA A 249 -1.14 -18.14 16.47
CA ALA A 249 -0.90 -19.56 16.73
C ALA A 249 -1.15 -20.40 15.46
N PRO A 250 -0.30 -21.42 15.16
CA PRO A 250 -0.40 -22.19 13.93
C PRO A 250 -1.70 -22.99 13.78
N ASP A 251 -2.38 -23.28 14.88
CA ASP A 251 -3.66 -23.99 14.96
C ASP A 251 -4.88 -23.04 14.89
N THR A 252 -4.64 -21.72 14.82
CA THR A 252 -5.72 -20.73 14.60
C THR A 252 -6.26 -20.88 13.18
N GLY A 253 -7.50 -21.32 13.06
CA GLY A 253 -8.18 -21.39 11.76
C GLY A 253 -8.38 -19.99 11.17
N PRO A 254 -8.38 -19.85 9.83
CA PRO A 254 -8.45 -18.55 9.16
C PRO A 254 -9.76 -17.78 9.43
N GLY A 255 -10.76 -18.44 10.04
CA GLY A 255 -12.05 -17.84 10.39
C GLY A 255 -12.38 -17.92 11.88
N ASP A 256 -11.50 -18.47 12.72
CA ASP A 256 -11.80 -18.73 14.13
C ASP A 256 -12.04 -17.41 14.90
N GLY A 257 -13.26 -17.28 15.41
CA GLY A 257 -13.67 -16.12 16.19
C GLY A 257 -13.82 -14.81 15.41
N LEU A 258 -13.66 -14.83 14.07
CA LEU A 258 -13.81 -13.64 13.22
C LEU A 258 -15.22 -13.58 12.61
N PRO A 259 -15.90 -12.44 12.65
CA PRO A 259 -17.17 -12.25 11.95
C PRO A 259 -16.93 -12.21 10.43
N ALA A 260 -17.15 -13.35 9.75
CA ALA A 260 -16.86 -13.55 8.32
C ALA A 260 -17.50 -12.52 7.37
N GLU A 261 -18.58 -11.87 7.80
CA GLU A 261 -19.25 -10.81 7.03
C GLU A 261 -18.48 -9.48 7.02
N HIS A 262 -17.58 -9.27 7.98
CA HIS A 262 -16.80 -8.04 8.15
C HIS A 262 -15.29 -8.24 7.97
N LEU A 263 -14.80 -9.48 8.12
CA LEU A 263 -13.40 -9.85 8.07
C LEU A 263 -13.22 -11.05 7.13
N VAL A 264 -12.75 -10.78 5.92
CA VAL A 264 -12.65 -11.80 4.88
C VAL A 264 -11.25 -12.42 4.88
N THR A 265 -11.20 -13.74 5.08
CA THR A 265 -10.00 -14.56 5.04
C THR A 265 -9.99 -15.56 3.88
N ASP A 266 -11.04 -15.61 3.07
CA ASP A 266 -11.13 -16.45 1.89
C ASP A 266 -10.39 -15.78 0.71
N PRO A 267 -9.35 -16.42 0.14
CA PRO A 267 -8.61 -15.90 -1.01
C PRO A 267 -9.46 -15.80 -2.28
N ASP A 268 -10.56 -16.55 -2.37
CA ASP A 268 -11.46 -16.54 -3.53
C ASP A 268 -12.68 -15.62 -3.34
N SER A 269 -12.74 -14.89 -2.23
CA SER A 269 -13.86 -14.00 -1.95
C SER A 269 -14.07 -12.94 -3.01
N PRO A 270 -15.33 -12.72 -3.47
CA PRO A 270 -15.66 -11.68 -4.44
C PRO A 270 -15.35 -10.26 -3.95
N TRP A 271 -15.21 -10.05 -2.64
CA TRP A 271 -14.85 -8.76 -2.06
C TRP A 271 -13.48 -8.23 -2.52
N ARG A 272 -12.59 -9.11 -2.99
CA ARG A 272 -11.28 -8.72 -3.54
C ARG A 272 -11.42 -7.81 -4.75
N ASP A 273 -12.43 -8.05 -5.56
CA ASP A 273 -12.65 -7.38 -6.84
C ASP A 273 -13.68 -6.25 -6.75
N VAL A 274 -14.18 -5.92 -5.55
CA VAL A 274 -15.20 -4.88 -5.38
C VAL A 274 -14.66 -3.72 -4.55
N GLY A 275 -14.77 -2.51 -5.08
CA GLY A 275 -14.43 -1.27 -4.40
C GLY A 275 -15.57 -0.25 -4.48
N ALA A 276 -15.59 0.69 -3.53
CA ALA A 276 -16.55 1.79 -3.55
C ALA A 276 -15.96 3.07 -2.96
N CYS A 277 -16.42 4.22 -3.43
CA CYS A 277 -16.14 5.49 -2.77
C CYS A 277 -16.93 5.58 -1.44
N THR A 278 -16.82 6.71 -0.74
CA THR A 278 -17.50 6.90 0.56
C THR A 278 -19.03 6.75 0.45
N GLY A 279 -19.68 7.28 -0.60
CA GLY A 279 -21.14 7.22 -0.73
C GLY A 279 -21.90 8.04 0.31
N ARG A 280 -23.22 7.97 0.27
CA ARG A 280 -24.08 8.44 1.39
C ARG A 280 -23.95 7.47 2.57
N PRO A 281 -24.20 7.90 3.80
CA PRO A 281 -24.43 9.30 4.22
C PRO A 281 -23.14 10.12 4.35
N GLY A 282 -21.95 9.52 4.27
CA GLY A 282 -20.66 10.15 4.53
C GLY A 282 -20.19 11.19 3.48
N CYS A 283 -20.88 11.27 2.32
CA CYS A 283 -20.56 12.22 1.26
C CYS A 283 -21.81 12.94 0.76
N ALA A 284 -21.92 14.24 1.03
CA ALA A 284 -23.05 15.06 0.62
C ALA A 284 -23.21 15.18 -0.92
N LYS A 285 -22.15 14.91 -1.70
CA LYS A 285 -22.18 14.93 -3.16
C LYS A 285 -22.63 13.62 -3.79
N SER A 286 -22.78 12.58 -3.00
CA SER A 286 -23.22 11.27 -3.48
C SER A 286 -24.72 11.24 -3.72
N HIS A 287 -25.14 10.58 -4.80
CA HIS A 287 -26.56 10.34 -5.10
C HIS A 287 -27.12 9.12 -4.37
N ALA A 288 -26.27 8.15 -3.97
CA ALA A 288 -26.68 6.90 -3.36
C ALA A 288 -25.73 6.43 -2.24
N ASP A 289 -26.18 5.47 -1.43
CA ASP A 289 -25.32 4.68 -0.55
C ASP A 289 -24.65 3.55 -1.33
N VAL A 290 -23.68 3.91 -2.14
CA VAL A 290 -22.97 2.97 -3.02
C VAL A 290 -22.26 1.84 -2.29
N ARG A 291 -22.02 1.96 -0.98
CA ARG A 291 -21.43 0.88 -0.19
C ARG A 291 -22.45 -0.16 0.19
N ALA A 292 -23.64 0.27 0.61
CA ALA A 292 -24.75 -0.63 0.86
C ALA A 292 -25.17 -1.36 -0.42
N ASP A 293 -25.23 -0.64 -1.55
CA ASP A 293 -25.62 -1.21 -2.84
C ASP A 293 -24.57 -2.20 -3.37
N ALA A 294 -23.28 -1.87 -3.24
CA ALA A 294 -22.17 -2.79 -3.57
C ALA A 294 -22.20 -4.05 -2.70
N ALA A 295 -22.48 -3.90 -1.41
CA ALA A 295 -22.60 -5.02 -0.49
C ALA A 295 -23.81 -5.92 -0.82
N ALA A 296 -24.93 -5.33 -1.18
CA ALA A 296 -26.12 -6.07 -1.64
C ALA A 296 -25.83 -6.86 -2.92
N ALA A 297 -25.11 -6.26 -3.87
CA ALA A 297 -24.71 -6.92 -5.11
C ALA A 297 -23.75 -8.10 -4.86
N VAL A 298 -22.80 -7.98 -3.92
CA VAL A 298 -21.88 -9.09 -3.56
C VAL A 298 -22.64 -10.23 -2.88
N ARG A 299 -23.59 -9.92 -1.99
CA ARG A 299 -24.38 -10.94 -1.27
C ARG A 299 -25.49 -11.57 -2.12
N GLY A 300 -25.77 -11.03 -3.30
CA GLY A 300 -26.89 -11.49 -4.14
C GLY A 300 -28.27 -11.11 -3.57
N THR A 301 -28.33 -10.15 -2.65
CA THR A 301 -29.59 -9.68 -2.03
C THR A 301 -30.17 -8.45 -2.73
N ALA A 302 -29.51 -7.98 -3.81
CA ALA A 302 -30.06 -6.92 -4.64
C ALA A 302 -31.39 -7.39 -5.25
N THR A 303 -32.45 -6.61 -5.02
CA THR A 303 -33.81 -6.92 -5.45
C THR A 303 -33.89 -7.18 -6.95
N GLY A 304 -34.29 -8.40 -7.32
CA GLY A 304 -34.45 -8.85 -8.69
C GLY A 304 -33.40 -9.87 -9.12
N SER A 305 -33.68 -11.15 -9.03
CA SER A 305 -33.03 -12.36 -9.64
C SER A 305 -31.58 -12.28 -10.13
N ALA A 306 -30.78 -11.40 -9.59
CA ALA A 306 -29.41 -11.16 -9.96
C ALA A 306 -28.49 -12.18 -9.29
N GLN A 307 -27.73 -12.91 -10.08
CA GLN A 307 -26.66 -13.76 -9.56
C GLN A 307 -25.65 -12.90 -8.79
N PRO A 308 -25.16 -13.37 -7.63
CA PRO A 308 -24.09 -12.69 -6.88
C PRO A 308 -22.90 -12.42 -7.78
N ILE A 309 -22.13 -11.38 -7.49
CA ILE A 309 -20.85 -11.16 -8.16
C ILE A 309 -20.00 -12.41 -7.89
N ALA A 310 -19.85 -13.25 -8.93
CA ALA A 310 -19.11 -14.50 -8.82
C ALA A 310 -17.63 -14.23 -8.48
N PRO A 311 -17.00 -15.08 -7.65
CA PRO A 311 -15.56 -15.05 -7.45
C PRO A 311 -14.84 -15.27 -8.80
N ALA A 312 -13.63 -14.72 -8.92
CA ALA A 312 -12.78 -14.98 -10.04
C ALA A 312 -12.25 -16.42 -9.95
N SER A 313 -13.03 -17.39 -10.47
CA SER A 313 -12.51 -18.75 -10.59
C SER A 313 -11.33 -18.78 -11.56
N ALA A 314 -10.31 -19.59 -11.28
CA ALA A 314 -9.02 -19.69 -11.95
C ALA A 314 -9.06 -20.17 -13.41
N ARG A 315 -10.09 -19.82 -14.20
CA ARG A 315 -10.20 -20.15 -15.62
C ARG A 315 -10.07 -18.88 -16.47
N ALA A 316 -9.18 -18.94 -17.43
CA ALA A 316 -8.94 -18.08 -18.58
C ALA A 316 -9.50 -16.64 -18.46
N GLY A 317 -8.66 -15.69 -18.01
CA GLY A 317 -8.98 -14.27 -17.93
C GLY A 317 -9.73 -13.90 -16.64
N ARG A 318 -9.03 -13.31 -15.66
CA ARG A 318 -9.68 -12.82 -14.45
C ARG A 318 -10.69 -11.73 -14.82
N PRO A 319 -11.97 -11.83 -14.39
CA PRO A 319 -12.95 -10.79 -14.68
C PRO A 319 -12.55 -9.44 -14.09
N LEU A 320 -12.91 -8.35 -14.76
CA LEU A 320 -12.58 -7.00 -14.32
C LEU A 320 -13.11 -6.72 -12.92
N PRO A 321 -12.32 -6.03 -12.07
CA PRO A 321 -12.82 -5.54 -10.79
C PRO A 321 -13.93 -4.51 -11.01
N VAL A 322 -14.78 -4.34 -10.02
CA VAL A 322 -15.92 -3.41 -10.04
C VAL A 322 -15.67 -2.26 -9.07
N TYR A 323 -15.88 -1.02 -9.52
CA TYR A 323 -15.78 0.14 -8.67
C TYR A 323 -17.07 0.98 -8.66
N TRP A 324 -17.62 1.20 -7.46
CA TRP A 324 -18.85 1.94 -7.24
C TRP A 324 -18.58 3.38 -6.83
N SER A 325 -19.13 4.33 -7.57
CA SER A 325 -18.96 5.77 -7.33
C SER A 325 -20.31 6.43 -7.08
N GLY A 326 -20.40 7.22 -6.02
CA GLY A 326 -21.61 7.93 -5.65
C GLY A 326 -21.92 9.18 -6.49
N CYS A 327 -21.00 9.60 -7.35
CA CYS A 327 -21.16 10.72 -8.28
C CYS A 327 -20.05 10.71 -9.33
N GLU A 328 -20.16 11.60 -10.32
CA GLU A 328 -19.21 11.74 -11.45
C GLU A 328 -17.77 12.09 -11.06
N ARG A 329 -17.51 12.48 -9.80
CA ARG A 329 -16.13 12.72 -9.33
C ARG A 329 -15.30 11.44 -9.22
N ARG A 330 -15.92 10.27 -9.11
CA ARG A 330 -15.27 8.94 -9.08
C ARG A 330 -14.06 8.86 -8.14
N CYS A 331 -14.19 9.44 -6.94
CA CYS A 331 -13.11 9.51 -5.97
C CYS A 331 -12.59 8.12 -5.59
N GLY A 332 -11.27 7.88 -5.75
CA GLY A 332 -10.63 6.62 -5.40
C GLY A 332 -10.79 5.50 -6.42
N ARG A 333 -11.25 5.79 -7.64
CA ARG A 333 -11.33 4.80 -8.73
C ARG A 333 -9.95 4.20 -9.01
N PRO A 334 -9.86 2.91 -9.38
CA PRO A 334 -8.62 2.30 -9.85
C PRO A 334 -8.07 2.99 -11.09
N SER A 335 -6.76 2.98 -11.27
CA SER A 335 -6.09 3.45 -12.49
C SER A 335 -6.12 2.39 -13.61
N GLY A 336 -6.23 1.10 -13.25
CA GLY A 336 -6.31 -0.01 -14.20
C GLY A 336 -7.70 -0.24 -14.78
N PRO A 337 -7.83 -1.20 -15.73
CA PRO A 337 -9.12 -1.58 -16.28
C PRO A 337 -10.09 -2.05 -15.20
N HIS A 338 -11.33 -1.56 -15.23
CA HIS A 338 -12.36 -1.94 -14.28
C HIS A 338 -13.77 -1.66 -14.81
N VAL A 339 -14.76 -2.28 -14.23
CA VAL A 339 -16.17 -1.90 -14.41
C VAL A 339 -16.48 -0.76 -13.46
N GLN A 340 -16.85 0.38 -14.01
CA GLN A 340 -17.25 1.57 -13.29
C GLN A 340 -18.77 1.61 -13.15
N VAL A 341 -19.26 1.64 -11.90
CA VAL A 341 -20.67 1.81 -11.58
C VAL A 341 -20.85 3.19 -10.95
N THR A 342 -21.51 4.11 -11.63
CA THR A 342 -21.63 5.51 -11.19
C THR A 342 -23.08 5.85 -10.90
N ALA A 343 -23.37 6.28 -9.65
CA ALA A 343 -24.67 6.77 -9.27
C ALA A 343 -24.94 8.18 -9.83
N GLY A 344 -26.11 8.37 -10.44
CA GLY A 344 -26.66 9.65 -10.86
C GLY A 344 -27.99 9.94 -10.17
N ALA A 345 -28.62 11.04 -10.54
CA ALA A 345 -29.94 11.41 -10.02
C ALA A 345 -31.03 10.37 -10.39
N ASP A 346 -30.88 9.75 -11.56
CA ASP A 346 -31.88 8.88 -12.19
C ASP A 346 -31.60 7.38 -12.00
N GLY A 347 -30.52 7.01 -11.29
CA GLY A 347 -30.09 5.61 -11.12
C GLY A 347 -28.60 5.42 -11.39
N TYR A 348 -28.20 4.20 -11.80
CA TYR A 348 -26.81 3.84 -12.03
C TYR A 348 -26.45 3.78 -13.50
N ARG A 349 -25.22 4.17 -13.82
CA ARG A 349 -24.59 3.92 -15.12
C ARG A 349 -23.47 2.92 -14.97
N VAL A 350 -23.44 1.89 -15.82
CA VAL A 350 -22.40 0.85 -15.83
C VAL A 350 -21.58 1.01 -17.09
N THR A 351 -20.27 1.23 -16.92
CA THR A 351 -19.31 1.39 -18.03
C THR A 351 -18.07 0.57 -17.77
N THR A 352 -17.32 0.25 -18.84
CA THR A 352 -16.00 -0.38 -18.71
C THR A 352 -14.93 0.69 -18.91
N ALA A 353 -14.15 0.96 -17.86
CA ALA A 353 -13.00 1.84 -17.95
C ALA A 353 -11.78 1.04 -18.43
N THR A 354 -11.16 1.48 -19.49
CA THR A 354 -9.85 0.99 -19.96
C THR A 354 -8.73 1.66 -19.15
N ALA A 355 -7.52 1.10 -19.19
CA ALA A 355 -6.36 1.73 -18.53
C ALA A 355 -6.21 3.17 -19.05
N ALA A 356 -6.06 4.13 -18.11
CA ALA A 356 -5.76 5.50 -18.47
C ALA A 356 -4.39 5.55 -19.15
N THR A 357 -4.27 6.20 -20.29
CA THR A 357 -2.97 6.47 -20.92
C THR A 357 -2.11 7.25 -19.92
N PRO A 358 -0.86 6.87 -19.66
CA PRO A 358 0.04 7.62 -18.80
C PRO A 358 0.20 9.05 -19.37
N GLY A 359 -0.23 10.08 -18.61
CA GLY A 359 -0.12 11.48 -19.03
C GLY A 359 -1.42 12.30 -18.94
N GLY A 360 -2.56 11.69 -18.66
CA GLY A 360 -3.80 12.42 -18.40
C GLY A 360 -3.74 13.10 -17.02
N THR A 361 -3.75 14.43 -16.98
CA THR A 361 -3.83 15.26 -15.78
C THR A 361 -5.04 14.84 -14.96
N GLN A 362 -4.80 14.38 -13.70
CA GLN A 362 -5.85 14.23 -12.70
C GLN A 362 -6.20 15.60 -12.11
N ASP A 363 -6.46 16.56 -12.95
CA ASP A 363 -7.09 17.81 -12.54
C ASP A 363 -8.51 17.46 -12.13
N GLY A 364 -8.92 17.89 -10.94
CA GLY A 364 -10.27 17.65 -10.41
C GLY A 364 -11.41 18.30 -11.20
N THR A 365 -11.20 18.59 -12.47
CA THR A 365 -12.19 19.04 -13.43
C THR A 365 -12.88 17.81 -14.01
N PRO A 366 -14.22 17.72 -13.93
CA PRO A 366 -14.96 16.66 -14.58
C PRO A 366 -14.80 16.82 -16.09
N GLN A 367 -13.89 16.07 -16.70
CA GLN A 367 -14.01 15.87 -18.15
C GLN A 367 -15.22 14.99 -18.36
N ALA A 368 -16.20 15.51 -19.08
CA ALA A 368 -17.30 14.74 -19.63
C ALA A 368 -16.69 13.73 -20.63
N GLY A 369 -16.27 12.57 -20.10
CA GLY A 369 -15.81 11.46 -20.90
C GLY A 369 -16.98 10.78 -21.59
N PRO A 370 -16.74 9.80 -22.49
CA PRO A 370 -17.77 9.06 -23.22
C PRO A 370 -18.81 8.37 -22.32
N ASP A 371 -18.56 8.30 -21.03
CA ASP A 371 -19.47 7.71 -20.03
C ASP A 371 -20.75 8.52 -19.76
N ALA A 372 -20.77 9.83 -20.09
CA ALA A 372 -21.98 10.66 -19.94
C ALA A 372 -23.13 10.21 -20.88
N ALA A 373 -22.79 9.48 -21.96
CA ALA A 373 -23.75 8.94 -22.92
C ALA A 373 -24.25 7.53 -22.57
N ALA A 374 -23.70 6.87 -21.53
CA ALA A 374 -24.13 5.53 -21.16
C ALA A 374 -25.58 5.57 -20.60
N PRO A 375 -26.45 4.63 -21.02
CA PRO A 375 -27.83 4.60 -20.55
C PRO A 375 -27.89 4.35 -19.03
N VAL A 376 -28.92 4.89 -18.41
CA VAL A 376 -29.26 4.58 -17.01
C VAL A 376 -29.67 3.11 -16.95
N THR A 377 -29.03 2.36 -16.07
CA THR A 377 -29.33 0.93 -15.85
C THR A 377 -30.37 0.83 -14.75
N PRO A 378 -31.55 0.24 -14.97
CA PRO A 378 -32.52 -0.06 -13.93
C PRO A 378 -31.88 -0.89 -12.80
N VAL A 379 -32.36 -0.70 -11.58
CA VAL A 379 -31.75 -1.35 -10.38
C VAL A 379 -31.87 -2.88 -10.48
N ASP A 380 -32.96 -3.39 -11.04
CA ASP A 380 -33.22 -4.81 -11.27
C ASP A 380 -32.32 -5.42 -12.34
N GLU A 381 -31.82 -4.63 -13.30
CA GLU A 381 -30.87 -5.06 -14.33
C GLU A 381 -29.40 -4.85 -13.95
N LEU A 382 -29.13 -4.15 -12.86
CA LEU A 382 -27.80 -3.66 -12.52
C LEU A 382 -26.76 -4.80 -12.38
N ALA A 383 -27.12 -5.87 -11.69
CA ALA A 383 -26.21 -7.00 -11.51
C ALA A 383 -25.91 -7.73 -12.83
N SER A 384 -26.93 -7.88 -13.70
CA SER A 384 -26.74 -8.45 -15.03
C SER A 384 -25.87 -7.57 -15.92
N ALA A 385 -26.04 -6.25 -15.84
CA ALA A 385 -25.20 -5.29 -16.57
C ALA A 385 -23.73 -5.34 -16.07
N ILE A 386 -23.51 -5.41 -14.77
CA ILE A 386 -22.18 -5.58 -14.18
C ILE A 386 -21.53 -6.91 -14.63
N ALA A 387 -22.28 -8.02 -14.57
CA ALA A 387 -21.78 -9.33 -14.98
C ALA A 387 -21.36 -9.34 -16.46
N ARG A 388 -22.18 -8.77 -17.33
CA ARG A 388 -21.84 -8.61 -18.75
C ARG A 388 -20.60 -7.76 -18.97
N ALA A 389 -20.51 -6.61 -18.30
CA ALA A 389 -19.36 -5.71 -18.40
C ALA A 389 -18.06 -6.36 -17.90
N ARG A 390 -18.13 -7.16 -16.83
CA ARG A 390 -16.97 -7.93 -16.33
C ARG A 390 -16.50 -9.00 -17.31
N ALA A 391 -17.44 -9.68 -17.97
CA ALA A 391 -17.13 -10.74 -18.93
C ALA A 391 -16.56 -10.20 -20.26
N SER A 392 -17.05 -9.05 -20.74
CA SER A 392 -16.60 -8.45 -22.01
C SER A 392 -15.23 -7.78 -21.91
N GLY A 393 -14.77 -7.46 -20.71
CA GLY A 393 -13.53 -6.76 -20.44
C GLY A 393 -12.44 -7.65 -19.83
N THR A 394 -12.33 -8.92 -20.24
CA THR A 394 -11.25 -9.78 -19.75
C THR A 394 -9.90 -9.09 -19.97
N ALA A 395 -9.17 -8.84 -18.89
CA ALA A 395 -7.81 -8.32 -18.96
C ALA A 395 -6.98 -9.31 -19.78
N ALA A 396 -6.29 -8.81 -20.81
CA ALA A 396 -5.33 -9.61 -21.54
C ALA A 396 -4.35 -10.23 -20.54
N ASP A 397 -4.18 -11.54 -20.60
CA ASP A 397 -3.32 -12.33 -19.72
C ASP A 397 -1.92 -11.71 -19.65
N THR A 398 -1.62 -11.05 -18.55
CA THR A 398 -0.24 -10.90 -18.11
C THR A 398 0.06 -12.20 -17.35
N PRO A 399 0.97 -13.06 -17.83
CA PRO A 399 1.20 -14.34 -17.19
C PRO A 399 1.63 -14.13 -15.75
N HIS A 400 0.82 -14.61 -14.84
CA HIS A 400 1.17 -14.72 -13.43
C HIS A 400 2.28 -15.79 -13.34
N PRO A 401 3.46 -15.51 -12.79
CA PRO A 401 4.42 -16.57 -12.55
C PRO A 401 3.76 -17.56 -11.58
N ALA A 402 3.50 -18.76 -12.11
CA ALA A 402 3.05 -19.88 -11.32
C ALA A 402 4.01 -20.03 -10.13
N SER A 403 3.46 -20.16 -8.92
CA SER A 403 4.17 -20.56 -7.72
C SER A 403 4.99 -21.81 -8.05
N GLY A 404 6.31 -21.61 -8.24
CA GLY A 404 7.23 -22.69 -8.56
C GLY A 404 7.29 -23.63 -7.37
N THR A 405 6.76 -24.82 -7.55
CA THR A 405 7.09 -25.99 -6.74
C THR A 405 8.62 -26.08 -6.64
N PRO A 406 9.21 -26.24 -5.45
CA PRO A 406 10.64 -26.40 -5.34
C PRO A 406 11.06 -27.68 -6.06
N ARG A 407 11.80 -27.52 -7.13
CA ARG A 407 12.40 -28.61 -7.90
C ARG A 407 13.47 -29.23 -7.01
N ALA A 408 13.24 -30.44 -6.55
CA ALA A 408 14.20 -31.23 -5.82
C ALA A 408 15.52 -31.32 -6.64
N ALA A 409 16.59 -30.75 -6.12
CA ALA A 409 17.90 -30.91 -6.67
C ALA A 409 18.37 -32.36 -6.43
N SER A 410 18.41 -33.17 -7.50
CA SER A 410 19.04 -34.48 -7.49
C SER A 410 20.55 -34.28 -7.31
N GLY A 411 21.03 -34.65 -6.13
CA GLY A 411 22.43 -34.68 -5.79
C GLY A 411 23.18 -35.72 -6.63
N ALA A 412 24.20 -35.28 -7.35
CA ALA A 412 25.28 -36.15 -7.81
C ALA A 412 26.41 -36.06 -6.81
N ALA A 413 26.65 -37.18 -6.14
CA ALA A 413 27.78 -37.37 -5.24
C ALA A 413 29.10 -37.17 -5.97
N ARG A 414 29.96 -36.33 -5.45
CA ARG A 414 31.41 -36.43 -5.63
C ARG A 414 32.06 -36.54 -4.26
N THR A 415 32.57 -37.73 -4.02
CA THR A 415 33.54 -38.04 -2.96
C THR A 415 34.85 -37.31 -3.25
N ASP A 416 35.26 -36.45 -2.32
CA ASP A 416 36.70 -36.22 -2.15
C ASP A 416 36.98 -36.02 -0.65
N ARG A 417 38.02 -36.77 -0.22
CA ARG A 417 38.55 -36.74 1.14
C ARG A 417 39.41 -35.53 1.27
N GLN A 418 39.37 -34.83 2.38
CA GLN A 418 40.60 -34.42 3.11
C GLN A 418 40.28 -33.65 4.38
N GLU A 419 40.90 -34.15 5.44
CA GLU A 419 41.56 -33.48 6.55
C GLU A 419 40.81 -32.50 7.44
N THR A 420 40.59 -32.98 8.66
CA THR A 420 40.27 -32.20 9.86
C THR A 420 41.46 -31.39 10.36
N PRO A 421 41.26 -30.14 10.76
CA PRO A 421 42.09 -29.51 11.77
C PRO A 421 41.39 -29.38 13.11
N GLU A 422 42.20 -29.61 14.14
CA GLU A 422 41.89 -29.61 15.56
C GLU A 422 41.22 -28.31 16.04
N HIS A 423 40.26 -28.49 16.97
CA HIS A 423 39.69 -27.43 17.79
C HIS A 423 40.63 -27.01 18.91
N PRO A 424 40.80 -25.72 19.21
CA PRO A 424 41.30 -25.27 20.51
C PRO A 424 40.15 -25.11 21.51
N GLU A 425 40.36 -25.52 22.75
CA GLU A 425 39.45 -25.45 23.88
C GLU A 425 39.07 -24.00 24.27
N PRO A 426 37.85 -23.79 24.88
CA PRO A 426 37.41 -22.48 25.29
C PRO A 426 38.06 -22.01 26.61
N GLY A 427 38.75 -20.89 26.52
CA GLY A 427 39.30 -20.20 27.68
C GLY A 427 38.21 -19.57 28.55
N THR A 428 38.32 -19.81 29.84
CA THR A 428 37.46 -19.31 30.92
C THR A 428 37.55 -17.80 31.04
N LEU A 429 36.41 -17.07 30.94
CA LEU A 429 36.29 -15.65 31.23
C LEU A 429 36.16 -15.40 32.73
N PRO A 430 36.81 -14.38 33.32
CA PRO A 430 36.66 -14.02 34.73
C PRO A 430 35.35 -13.27 35.00
N ALA A 431 34.82 -13.48 36.21
CA ALA A 431 33.57 -12.90 36.71
C ALA A 431 33.63 -11.36 36.88
N PRO A 432 32.50 -10.64 36.72
CA PRO A 432 32.43 -9.21 36.96
C PRO A 432 32.41 -8.83 38.44
N HIS A 433 33.13 -7.74 38.77
CA HIS A 433 33.14 -7.10 40.08
C HIS A 433 31.78 -6.42 40.38
N PRO A 434 31.36 -6.38 41.67
CA PRO A 434 30.15 -5.69 42.07
C PRO A 434 30.35 -4.17 42.11
N ALA A 435 29.29 -3.43 41.68
CA ALA A 435 29.24 -1.98 41.70
C ALA A 435 28.97 -1.44 43.12
N GLU A 436 29.72 -0.42 43.52
CA GLU A 436 29.45 0.36 44.73
C GLU A 436 28.24 1.32 44.55
N PRO A 437 27.49 1.61 45.61
CA PRO A 437 26.37 2.56 45.55
C PRO A 437 26.81 4.02 45.63
N PRO A 438 26.06 4.98 45.07
CA PRO A 438 26.39 6.38 45.08
C PRO A 438 26.08 7.02 46.46
N ARG A 439 26.93 8.00 46.85
CA ARG A 439 26.72 8.92 47.95
C ARG A 439 25.82 10.10 47.55
#